data_1b121a1896354bb33427fec074606a16
#
_entry.id   1b121a1896354bb33427fec074606a16
#
_cell.length_a   1.000
_cell.length_b   1.000
_cell.length_c   1.000
_cell.angle_alpha   90.00
_cell.angle_beta   90.00
_cell.angle_gamma   90.00
#
_symmetry.space_group_name_H-M   'P 1'
#
loop_
_entity.id
_entity.type
_entity.pdbx_description
1 polymer ?
#
loop_
_entity_poly.entity_id
_entity_poly.type
_entity_poly.pdbx_seq_one_letter_code
_entity_poly.pdbx_strand_id
1 'polypeptide(L)'
;MAEKHLIVVGGGLAGLMSTIKAAEKGAHVDLFSVVPVKRSHSVCAQGGINGAVNTKGEGDSPWIHFDDTVYGGDFLANQPPVKAMTEAAPKIIHLLDRMGVMFNRTNEGLLDFRRFGGTLHHRTAYAGATTGQQLLYALDEQVRAYEVDGLVTKYEGWEFLGIVKGDDDSARGIVAQNMTTAEIETFGSDAVIMATGGPGIIFGKTTNSMINTGSAASIVYQQGAIYANGEFIQIHPTAIPGDDKLRLMSESARGEGGRIWTYKDGKPWYFLEEKYPDYGNLVPRDIATREIFDVCINQKLGINGENMVYLDLSHKDPHELDVKLGGIIEIYEKFTGDDPRKVPMKIFPAVHYSMCGLYVDYDQMTNIKGLFAAGECDFSQHGGNRLGANSLLSAIYGGTVAGPNAIDYISNIDRSYTDMDESIFEKRKAEEQERFDKLLAMRGTENAYKLHRELGEIMTANVTVVRENEKLLETDKKIVELMKRYEDIDMEDTQTWSNQAVFFTRQLWNMLVLARVITIGAYNRNESRGAHYKPEFPERNDEEWLKTTMASFQGAFEKPQFTYDDVDVSLIPPRKRDYTSKSKGGKK
;
A
#
# COMPACT_ATOMS: atom_id res chain seq x y z
N MET A 1 29.53 -11.90 -21.92
CA MET A 1 28.13 -11.46 -21.79
C MET A 1 28.20 -10.08 -21.15
N ALA A 2 27.46 -9.09 -21.66
CA ALA A 2 27.40 -7.79 -21.01
C ALA A 2 26.92 -7.98 -19.56
N GLU A 3 27.45 -7.20 -18.65
CA GLU A 3 27.05 -7.19 -17.24
C GLU A 3 25.59 -6.74 -17.17
N LYS A 4 24.73 -7.55 -16.52
CA LYS A 4 23.30 -7.22 -16.38
C LYS A 4 23.15 -6.17 -15.31
N HIS A 5 22.65 -5.02 -15.65
CA HIS A 5 22.46 -3.89 -14.73
C HIS A 5 20.98 -3.57 -14.53
N LEU A 6 20.54 -3.58 -13.29
CA LEU A 6 19.17 -3.32 -12.86
C LEU A 6 19.13 -2.19 -11.82
N ILE A 7 18.19 -1.28 -11.95
CA ILE A 7 17.86 -0.30 -10.92
C ILE A 7 16.58 -0.73 -10.19
N VAL A 8 16.60 -0.67 -8.86
CA VAL A 8 15.43 -0.86 -8.00
C VAL A 8 15.17 0.43 -7.23
N VAL A 9 13.98 1.01 -7.33
CA VAL A 9 13.57 2.22 -6.66
C VAL A 9 12.61 1.89 -5.53
N GLY A 10 13.07 2.00 -4.29
CA GLY A 10 12.32 1.70 -3.08
C GLY A 10 12.98 0.62 -2.23
N GLY A 11 13.40 0.98 -1.00
CA GLY A 11 14.10 0.10 -0.05
C GLY A 11 13.16 -0.68 0.89
N GLY A 12 11.86 -0.84 0.55
CA GLY A 12 10.92 -1.66 1.31
C GLY A 12 11.01 -3.15 0.98
N LEU A 13 10.09 -3.97 1.53
CA LEU A 13 10.11 -5.43 1.36
C LEU A 13 10.11 -5.86 -0.12
N ALA A 14 9.30 -5.21 -0.97
CA ALA A 14 9.25 -5.52 -2.39
C ALA A 14 10.59 -5.23 -3.08
N GLY A 15 11.19 -4.06 -2.83
CA GLY A 15 12.47 -3.69 -3.41
C GLY A 15 13.62 -4.56 -2.94
N LEU A 16 13.71 -4.85 -1.63
CA LEU A 16 14.76 -5.74 -1.11
C LEU A 16 14.63 -7.16 -1.69
N MET A 17 13.41 -7.70 -1.78
CA MET A 17 13.22 -9.03 -2.38
C MET A 17 13.54 -9.03 -3.88
N SER A 18 13.15 -7.98 -4.63
CA SER A 18 13.53 -7.83 -6.05
C SER A 18 15.05 -7.81 -6.22
N THR A 19 15.74 -7.04 -5.36
CA THR A 19 17.22 -6.95 -5.34
C THR A 19 17.86 -8.30 -5.08
N ILE A 20 17.41 -9.03 -4.05
CA ILE A 20 17.91 -10.38 -3.74
C ILE A 20 17.74 -11.31 -4.94
N LYS A 21 16.53 -11.35 -5.53
CA LYS A 21 16.21 -12.25 -6.64
C LYS A 21 16.94 -11.91 -7.95
N ALA A 22 17.25 -10.66 -8.17
CA ALA A 22 18.08 -10.23 -9.29
C ALA A 22 19.57 -10.57 -9.05
N ALA A 23 20.10 -10.30 -7.86
CA ALA A 23 21.48 -10.63 -7.50
C ALA A 23 21.74 -12.16 -7.50
N GLU A 24 20.77 -12.98 -7.09
CA GLU A 24 20.83 -14.45 -7.21
C GLU A 24 21.03 -14.92 -8.66
N LYS A 25 20.59 -14.12 -9.65
CA LYS A 25 20.82 -14.36 -11.10
C LYS A 25 22.11 -13.71 -11.61
N GLY A 26 22.94 -13.18 -10.73
CA GLY A 26 24.24 -12.57 -11.06
C GLY A 26 24.14 -11.17 -11.68
N ALA A 27 23.03 -10.45 -11.45
CA ALA A 27 22.90 -9.07 -11.91
C ALA A 27 23.54 -8.09 -10.91
N HIS A 28 24.10 -7.01 -11.45
CA HIS A 28 24.43 -5.83 -10.64
C HIS A 28 23.17 -5.00 -10.39
N VAL A 29 22.90 -4.62 -9.14
CA VAL A 29 21.68 -3.91 -8.76
C VAL A 29 22.02 -2.63 -8.00
N ASP A 30 21.55 -1.49 -8.51
CA ASP A 30 21.53 -0.22 -7.80
C ASP A 30 20.17 -0.03 -7.10
N LEU A 31 20.20 -0.01 -5.76
CA LEU A 31 19.00 0.13 -4.92
C LEU A 31 18.88 1.55 -4.36
N PHE A 32 17.86 2.28 -4.84
CA PHE A 32 17.57 3.66 -4.42
C PHE A 32 16.50 3.71 -3.35
N SER A 33 16.71 4.56 -2.33
CA SER A 33 15.73 4.77 -1.27
C SER A 33 15.80 6.19 -0.72
N VAL A 34 14.64 6.82 -0.50
CA VAL A 34 14.55 8.16 0.12
C VAL A 34 14.93 8.17 1.60
N VAL A 35 14.90 7.01 2.24
CA VAL A 35 15.33 6.81 3.65
C VAL A 35 16.27 5.62 3.74
N PRO A 36 17.03 5.45 4.83
CA PRO A 36 17.69 4.18 5.09
C PRO A 36 16.70 3.02 4.96
N VAL A 37 17.06 1.93 4.27
CA VAL A 37 16.12 0.83 3.95
C VAL A 37 15.42 0.30 5.19
N LYS A 38 16.11 0.22 6.33
CA LYS A 38 15.52 -0.19 7.63
C LYS A 38 14.48 0.79 8.19
N ARG A 39 14.27 1.94 7.57
CA ARG A 39 13.25 2.93 7.91
C ARG A 39 12.13 3.05 6.88
N SER A 40 12.09 2.16 5.89
CA SER A 40 10.98 2.05 4.95
C SER A 40 9.66 1.79 5.68
N HIS A 41 8.52 2.18 5.05
CA HIS A 41 7.20 2.02 5.70
C HIS A 41 6.91 0.58 6.17
N SER A 42 7.47 -0.42 5.51
CA SER A 42 7.34 -1.83 5.91
C SER A 42 7.70 -2.10 7.38
N VAL A 43 8.59 -1.30 7.98
CA VAL A 43 8.98 -1.42 9.40
C VAL A 43 7.79 -1.22 10.35
N CYS A 44 6.78 -0.46 9.93
CA CYS A 44 5.59 -0.13 10.74
C CYS A 44 4.55 -1.26 10.80
N ALA A 45 4.68 -2.32 10.00
CA ALA A 45 3.70 -3.39 9.94
C ALA A 45 3.77 -4.29 11.19
N GLN A 46 2.65 -4.33 11.91
CA GLN A 46 2.55 -5.01 13.21
C GLN A 46 1.96 -6.42 13.10
N GLY A 47 1.04 -6.61 12.15
CA GLY A 47 0.10 -7.71 12.16
C GLY A 47 0.70 -9.09 11.91
N GLY A 48 1.34 -9.28 10.79
CA GLY A 48 1.85 -10.57 10.33
C GLY A 48 1.75 -10.73 8.82
N ILE A 49 2.15 -11.92 8.35
CA ILE A 49 2.16 -12.32 6.95
C ILE A 49 1.36 -13.60 6.76
N ASN A 50 0.44 -13.62 5.78
CA ASN A 50 -0.39 -14.79 5.50
C ASN A 50 0.36 -15.88 4.74
N GLY A 51 0.07 -17.12 5.12
CA GLY A 51 0.44 -18.31 4.36
C GLY A 51 -0.24 -19.54 4.94
N ALA A 52 -0.93 -20.31 4.10
CA ALA A 52 -1.69 -21.48 4.52
C ALA A 52 -0.77 -22.69 4.79
N VAL A 53 0.05 -22.61 5.84
CA VAL A 53 0.94 -23.70 6.30
C VAL A 53 0.16 -24.79 7.02
N ASN A 54 -1.01 -24.45 7.58
CA ASN A 54 -1.94 -25.35 8.28
C ASN A 54 -1.35 -26.03 9.52
N THR A 55 -0.46 -25.38 10.24
CA THR A 55 0.17 -25.92 11.47
C THR A 55 -0.87 -26.31 12.55
N LYS A 56 -2.00 -25.61 12.59
CA LYS A 56 -3.10 -25.87 13.56
C LYS A 56 -4.04 -27.01 13.13
N GLY A 57 -3.86 -27.58 11.94
CA GLY A 57 -4.67 -28.73 11.48
C GLY A 57 -6.14 -28.38 11.17
N GLU A 58 -6.45 -27.12 10.87
CA GLU A 58 -7.81 -26.64 10.59
C GLU A 58 -8.30 -26.96 9.16
N GLY A 59 -7.48 -27.62 8.34
CA GLY A 59 -7.80 -27.91 6.94
C GLY A 59 -7.57 -26.74 5.99
N ASP A 60 -6.82 -25.72 6.41
CA ASP A 60 -6.46 -24.60 5.55
C ASP A 60 -5.53 -25.04 4.41
N SER A 61 -5.60 -24.36 3.28
CA SER A 61 -4.78 -24.66 2.09
C SER A 61 -4.52 -23.40 1.26
N PRO A 62 -3.52 -23.41 0.37
CA PRO A 62 -3.31 -22.33 -0.59
C PRO A 62 -4.53 -22.02 -1.45
N TRP A 63 -5.35 -23.04 -1.78
CA TRP A 63 -6.60 -22.85 -2.51
C TRP A 63 -7.66 -22.11 -1.68
N ILE A 64 -7.82 -22.46 -0.40
CA ILE A 64 -8.73 -21.72 0.48
C ILE A 64 -8.24 -20.29 0.69
N HIS A 65 -6.92 -20.08 0.82
CA HIS A 65 -6.33 -18.76 0.90
C HIS A 65 -6.58 -17.94 -0.39
N PHE A 66 -6.49 -18.57 -1.55
CA PHE A 66 -6.82 -17.96 -2.84
C PHE A 66 -8.31 -17.57 -2.89
N ASP A 67 -9.23 -18.48 -2.56
CA ASP A 67 -10.66 -18.21 -2.56
C ASP A 67 -11.03 -17.07 -1.61
N ASP A 68 -10.51 -17.09 -0.37
CA ASP A 68 -10.71 -16.01 0.61
C ASP A 68 -10.18 -14.66 0.10
N THR A 69 -9.04 -14.67 -0.60
CA THR A 69 -8.43 -13.43 -1.15
C THR A 69 -9.27 -12.84 -2.27
N VAL A 70 -9.70 -13.67 -3.23
CA VAL A 70 -10.53 -13.24 -4.36
C VAL A 70 -11.92 -12.79 -3.87
N TYR A 71 -12.53 -13.57 -2.98
CA TYR A 71 -13.83 -13.25 -2.37
C TYR A 71 -13.75 -11.98 -1.53
N GLY A 72 -12.71 -11.85 -0.68
CA GLY A 72 -12.45 -10.65 0.11
C GLY A 72 -12.20 -9.41 -0.73
N GLY A 73 -11.55 -9.57 -1.90
CA GLY A 73 -11.28 -8.55 -2.91
C GLY A 73 -12.45 -8.24 -3.84
N ASP A 74 -13.61 -8.84 -3.58
CA ASP A 74 -14.85 -8.64 -4.33
C ASP A 74 -14.70 -8.91 -5.83
N PHE A 75 -13.91 -9.93 -6.15
CA PHE A 75 -13.61 -10.47 -7.50
C PHE A 75 -12.96 -9.49 -8.48
N LEU A 76 -12.40 -8.40 -8.04
CA LEU A 76 -11.79 -7.40 -8.93
C LEU A 76 -10.31 -7.68 -9.28
N ALA A 77 -9.65 -8.61 -8.63
CA ALA A 77 -8.27 -8.97 -8.98
C ALA A 77 -8.24 -10.05 -10.06
N ASN A 78 -7.28 -9.97 -10.98
CA ASN A 78 -6.96 -11.06 -11.89
C ASN A 78 -6.58 -12.31 -11.09
N GLN A 79 -7.26 -13.42 -11.33
CA GLN A 79 -7.16 -14.61 -10.49
C GLN A 79 -5.84 -15.39 -10.62
N PRO A 80 -5.21 -15.53 -11.82
CA PRO A 80 -3.95 -16.27 -11.93
C PRO A 80 -2.82 -15.74 -11.04
N PRO A 81 -2.49 -14.44 -11.01
CA PRO A 81 -1.44 -13.93 -10.11
C PRO A 81 -1.81 -14.05 -8.62
N VAL A 82 -3.09 -13.92 -8.25
CA VAL A 82 -3.55 -14.14 -6.87
C VAL A 82 -3.34 -15.60 -6.46
N LYS A 83 -3.69 -16.55 -7.33
CA LYS A 83 -3.47 -17.99 -7.10
C LYS A 83 -1.98 -18.29 -6.92
N ALA A 84 -1.14 -17.79 -7.82
CA ALA A 84 0.31 -17.97 -7.75
C ALA A 84 0.90 -17.41 -6.44
N MET A 85 0.45 -16.23 -6.00
CA MET A 85 0.84 -15.64 -4.72
C MET A 85 0.48 -16.54 -3.53
N THR A 86 -0.74 -17.05 -3.49
CA THR A 86 -1.20 -17.87 -2.36
C THR A 86 -0.56 -19.26 -2.34
N GLU A 87 -0.23 -19.83 -3.50
CA GLU A 87 0.56 -21.06 -3.63
C GLU A 87 2.03 -20.87 -3.20
N ALA A 88 2.61 -19.70 -3.45
CA ALA A 88 3.96 -19.37 -3.00
C ALA A 88 4.04 -19.07 -1.49
N ALA A 89 2.95 -18.62 -0.88
CA ALA A 89 2.93 -18.08 0.49
C ALA A 89 3.54 -19.02 1.55
N PRO A 90 3.23 -20.33 1.63
CA PRO A 90 3.86 -21.21 2.60
C PRO A 90 5.39 -21.30 2.42
N LYS A 91 5.86 -21.32 1.17
CA LYS A 91 7.30 -21.37 0.86
C LYS A 91 7.99 -20.06 1.25
N ILE A 92 7.33 -18.91 1.05
CA ILE A 92 7.83 -17.59 1.47
C ILE A 92 7.98 -17.54 2.99
N ILE A 93 7.00 -18.00 3.77
CA ILE A 93 7.09 -18.04 5.23
C ILE A 93 8.27 -18.89 5.68
N HIS A 94 8.44 -20.09 5.13
CA HIS A 94 9.58 -20.95 5.46
C HIS A 94 10.92 -20.37 5.00
N LEU A 95 10.96 -19.63 3.90
CA LEU A 95 12.17 -18.93 3.45
C LEU A 95 12.55 -17.84 4.46
N LEU A 96 11.60 -17.02 4.87
CA LEU A 96 11.80 -15.95 5.86
C LEU A 96 12.24 -16.50 7.22
N ASP A 97 11.68 -17.63 7.64
CA ASP A 97 12.09 -18.33 8.85
C ASP A 97 13.56 -18.76 8.77
N ARG A 98 13.99 -19.35 7.64
CA ARG A 98 15.41 -19.71 7.39
C ARG A 98 16.33 -18.49 7.27
N MET A 99 15.82 -17.33 6.85
CA MET A 99 16.56 -16.06 6.84
C MET A 99 16.70 -15.44 8.23
N GLY A 100 16.15 -16.07 9.28
CA GLY A 100 16.31 -15.62 10.65
C GLY A 100 15.20 -14.73 11.18
N VAL A 101 14.04 -14.64 10.50
CA VAL A 101 12.88 -13.92 11.04
C VAL A 101 12.42 -14.60 12.33
N MET A 102 12.34 -13.83 13.41
CA MET A 102 11.98 -14.30 14.75
C MET A 102 10.46 -14.47 14.90
N PHE A 103 9.87 -15.35 14.09
CA PHE A 103 8.45 -15.67 14.22
C PHE A 103 8.11 -16.28 15.57
N ASN A 104 6.92 -15.98 16.08
CA ASN A 104 6.38 -16.65 17.26
C ASN A 104 6.24 -18.15 17.02
N ARG A 105 6.43 -18.91 18.10
CA ARG A 105 6.41 -20.38 18.10
C ARG A 105 5.37 -20.91 19.08
N THR A 106 4.81 -22.09 18.78
CA THR A 106 4.05 -22.88 19.74
C THR A 106 4.99 -23.48 20.80
N ASN A 107 4.43 -24.05 21.84
CA ASN A 107 5.22 -24.75 22.90
C ASN A 107 6.06 -25.91 22.35
N GLU A 108 5.62 -26.50 21.23
CA GLU A 108 6.32 -27.60 20.53
C GLU A 108 7.42 -27.08 19.57
N GLY A 109 7.61 -25.77 19.48
CA GLY A 109 8.61 -25.15 18.61
C GLY A 109 8.17 -24.91 17.14
N LEU A 110 6.91 -25.20 16.80
CA LEU A 110 6.36 -24.96 15.47
C LEU A 110 6.04 -23.48 15.29
N LEU A 111 5.97 -23.00 14.04
CA LEU A 111 5.49 -21.67 13.73
C LEU A 111 4.07 -21.48 14.27
N ASP A 112 3.84 -20.40 15.02
CA ASP A 112 2.50 -20.06 15.48
C ASP A 112 1.80 -19.11 14.50
N PHE A 113 0.48 -19.25 14.41
CA PHE A 113 -0.36 -18.51 13.49
C PHE A 113 -1.57 -17.95 14.22
N ARG A 114 -2.02 -16.76 13.78
CA ARG A 114 -3.23 -16.11 14.28
C ARG A 114 -4.23 -15.80 13.16
N ARG A 115 -5.46 -15.45 13.52
CA ARG A 115 -6.52 -15.07 12.60
C ARG A 115 -6.47 -13.57 12.30
N PHE A 116 -6.89 -13.24 11.08
CA PHE A 116 -7.12 -11.86 10.65
C PHE A 116 -8.48 -11.70 9.99
N GLY A 117 -8.93 -10.45 9.79
CA GLY A 117 -10.23 -10.15 9.18
C GLY A 117 -10.38 -10.74 7.78
N GLY A 118 -11.54 -11.34 7.53
CA GLY A 118 -11.91 -11.96 6.26
C GLY A 118 -11.55 -13.44 6.15
N THR A 119 -10.95 -14.07 7.18
CA THR A 119 -10.67 -15.51 7.21
C THR A 119 -11.09 -16.14 8.52
N LEU A 120 -11.44 -17.44 8.47
CA LEU A 120 -11.74 -18.26 9.64
C LEU A 120 -10.55 -19.16 10.05
N HIS A 121 -9.44 -19.13 9.31
CA HIS A 121 -8.27 -19.98 9.54
C HIS A 121 -7.11 -19.22 10.19
N HIS A 122 -6.31 -19.91 11.00
CA HIS A 122 -5.07 -19.41 11.55
C HIS A 122 -3.96 -19.55 10.50
N ARG A 123 -3.77 -18.51 9.65
CA ARG A 123 -2.78 -18.53 8.57
C ARG A 123 -1.77 -17.38 8.62
N THR A 124 -1.88 -16.50 9.61
CA THR A 124 -1.00 -15.31 9.72
C THR A 124 0.16 -15.62 10.66
N ALA A 125 1.35 -15.84 10.09
CA ALA A 125 2.60 -15.90 10.85
C ALA A 125 2.99 -14.50 11.35
N TYR A 126 3.54 -14.37 12.54
CA TYR A 126 3.82 -13.10 13.17
C TYR A 126 5.06 -13.14 14.08
N ALA A 127 5.64 -11.96 14.30
CA ALA A 127 6.74 -11.75 15.24
C ALA A 127 6.34 -10.63 16.22
N GLY A 128 5.55 -10.99 17.25
CA GLY A 128 5.00 -10.05 18.21
C GLY A 128 4.25 -8.88 17.54
N ALA A 129 4.64 -7.65 17.89
CA ALA A 129 4.15 -6.39 17.29
C ALA A 129 5.10 -5.84 16.21
N THR A 130 6.17 -6.54 15.87
CA THR A 130 7.27 -6.03 15.02
C THR A 130 7.49 -6.88 13.77
N THR A 131 6.45 -7.54 13.26
CA THR A 131 6.58 -8.47 12.12
C THR A 131 7.25 -7.78 10.92
N GLY A 132 6.78 -6.61 10.52
CA GLY A 132 7.37 -5.88 9.39
C GLY A 132 8.84 -5.53 9.60
N GLN A 133 9.21 -5.13 10.81
CA GLN A 133 10.61 -4.84 11.18
C GLN A 133 11.49 -6.09 11.06
N GLN A 134 11.03 -7.23 11.57
CA GLN A 134 11.78 -8.49 11.50
C GLN A 134 11.97 -8.95 10.05
N LEU A 135 10.92 -8.87 9.22
CA LEU A 135 11.00 -9.19 7.79
C LEU A 135 11.98 -8.26 7.07
N LEU A 136 11.87 -6.96 7.31
CA LEU A 136 12.72 -5.96 6.66
C LEU A 136 14.19 -6.14 7.02
N TYR A 137 14.49 -6.43 8.29
CA TYR A 137 15.86 -6.64 8.75
C TYR A 137 16.44 -7.94 8.18
N ALA A 138 15.67 -9.02 8.12
CA ALA A 138 16.13 -10.27 7.53
C ALA A 138 16.46 -10.11 6.03
N LEU A 139 15.62 -9.39 5.27
CA LEU A 139 15.90 -9.14 3.86
C LEU A 139 17.10 -8.19 3.66
N ASP A 140 17.24 -7.15 4.50
CA ASP A 140 18.40 -6.25 4.43
C ASP A 140 19.71 -6.99 4.73
N GLU A 141 19.73 -7.94 5.66
CA GLU A 141 20.92 -8.77 5.92
C GLU A 141 21.30 -9.61 4.69
N GLN A 142 20.34 -10.13 3.94
CA GLN A 142 20.63 -10.84 2.68
C GLN A 142 21.20 -9.87 1.63
N VAL A 143 20.61 -8.69 1.47
CA VAL A 143 21.10 -7.66 0.53
C VAL A 143 22.51 -7.25 0.88
N ARG A 144 22.85 -7.11 2.18
CA ARG A 144 24.22 -6.79 2.63
C ARG A 144 25.25 -7.84 2.23
N ALA A 145 24.88 -9.11 2.18
CA ALA A 145 25.78 -10.13 1.66
C ALA A 145 26.14 -9.85 0.20
N TYR A 146 25.15 -9.47 -0.63
CA TYR A 146 25.40 -9.10 -2.02
C TYR A 146 26.14 -7.76 -2.19
N GLU A 147 26.01 -6.82 -1.24
CA GLU A 147 26.87 -5.62 -1.22
C GLU A 147 28.35 -5.99 -1.02
N VAL A 148 28.63 -6.95 -0.12
CA VAL A 148 30.00 -7.46 0.10
C VAL A 148 30.55 -8.16 -1.14
N ASP A 149 29.68 -8.90 -1.84
CA ASP A 149 30.05 -9.58 -3.10
C ASP A 149 30.19 -8.60 -4.30
N GLY A 150 29.89 -7.30 -4.10
CA GLY A 150 29.96 -6.27 -5.15
C GLY A 150 28.82 -6.30 -6.16
N LEU A 151 27.75 -7.06 -5.90
CA LEU A 151 26.58 -7.16 -6.78
C LEU A 151 25.50 -6.13 -6.47
N VAL A 152 25.51 -5.47 -5.31
CA VAL A 152 24.52 -4.47 -4.91
C VAL A 152 25.22 -3.19 -4.46
N THR A 153 24.69 -2.05 -4.93
CA THR A 153 25.03 -0.72 -4.41
C THR A 153 23.76 -0.06 -3.88
N LYS A 154 23.79 0.42 -2.62
CA LYS A 154 22.67 1.16 -2.03
C LYS A 154 22.88 2.67 -2.14
N TYR A 155 21.87 3.35 -2.66
CA TYR A 155 21.73 4.82 -2.73
C TYR A 155 20.64 5.27 -1.76
N GLU A 156 20.96 5.37 -0.46
CA GLU A 156 20.06 5.84 0.58
C GLU A 156 20.08 7.38 0.67
N GLY A 157 18.93 8.01 0.86
CA GLY A 157 18.78 9.46 0.84
C GLY A 157 18.77 10.04 -0.60
N TRP A 158 18.30 9.27 -1.57
CA TRP A 158 18.11 9.70 -2.95
C TRP A 158 16.63 9.67 -3.34
N GLU A 159 16.13 10.78 -3.87
CA GLU A 159 14.77 10.91 -4.40
C GLU A 159 14.75 10.63 -5.90
N PHE A 160 13.83 9.75 -6.33
CA PHE A 160 13.57 9.47 -7.73
C PHE A 160 12.86 10.64 -8.41
N LEU A 161 13.38 11.13 -9.54
CA LEU A 161 12.83 12.24 -10.31
C LEU A 161 12.19 11.83 -11.64
N GLY A 162 12.50 10.65 -12.14
CA GLY A 162 11.92 10.14 -13.38
C GLY A 162 12.75 9.05 -14.04
N ILE A 163 12.13 8.37 -15.01
CA ILE A 163 12.84 7.44 -15.87
C ILE A 163 13.52 8.19 -17.01
N VAL A 164 14.65 7.65 -17.46
CA VAL A 164 15.27 7.97 -18.76
C VAL A 164 14.73 6.97 -19.78
N LYS A 165 14.13 7.47 -20.86
CA LYS A 165 13.61 6.65 -21.95
C LYS A 165 14.60 6.60 -23.11
N GLY A 166 14.76 5.41 -23.69
CA GLY A 166 15.45 5.23 -24.96
C GLY A 166 14.64 5.75 -26.16
N ASP A 167 15.22 5.65 -27.33
CA ASP A 167 14.59 6.00 -28.61
C ASP A 167 13.44 5.05 -28.99
N ASP A 168 13.34 3.90 -28.31
CA ASP A 168 12.27 2.90 -28.42
C ASP A 168 11.20 3.04 -27.31
N ASP A 169 11.17 4.17 -26.59
CA ASP A 169 10.30 4.45 -25.43
C ASP A 169 10.46 3.48 -24.24
N SER A 170 11.46 2.60 -24.24
CA SER A 170 11.74 1.72 -23.10
C SER A 170 12.49 2.45 -21.99
N ALA A 171 12.37 1.98 -20.74
CA ALA A 171 13.14 2.49 -19.62
C ALA A 171 14.62 2.06 -19.75
N ARG A 172 15.53 3.04 -19.67
CA ARG A 172 16.98 2.87 -19.80
C ARG A 172 17.78 3.47 -18.64
N GLY A 173 17.11 3.79 -17.56
CA GLY A 173 17.70 4.34 -16.36
C GLY A 173 16.78 5.31 -15.67
N ILE A 174 17.34 6.04 -14.70
CA ILE A 174 16.61 7.03 -13.90
C ILE A 174 17.37 8.33 -13.77
N VAL A 175 16.65 9.39 -13.41
CA VAL A 175 17.21 10.60 -12.79
C VAL A 175 16.84 10.57 -11.32
N ALA A 176 17.82 10.83 -10.46
CA ALA A 176 17.60 10.91 -9.01
C ALA A 176 18.35 12.10 -8.41
N GLN A 177 17.89 12.58 -7.26
CA GLN A 177 18.48 13.70 -6.53
C GLN A 177 18.95 13.25 -5.15
N ASN A 178 20.19 13.57 -4.81
CA ASN A 178 20.70 13.41 -3.46
C ASN A 178 19.99 14.39 -2.52
N MET A 179 19.30 13.88 -1.51
CA MET A 179 18.49 14.71 -0.59
C MET A 179 19.33 15.51 0.40
N THR A 180 20.64 15.25 0.50
CA THR A 180 21.54 16.01 1.35
C THR A 180 22.20 17.15 0.58
N THR A 181 22.78 16.86 -0.59
CA THR A 181 23.55 17.85 -1.38
C THR A 181 22.70 18.58 -2.41
N ALA A 182 21.50 18.06 -2.72
CA ALA A 182 20.61 18.45 -3.82
C ALA A 182 21.20 18.20 -5.23
N GLU A 183 22.28 17.46 -5.33
CA GLU A 183 22.88 17.05 -6.60
C GLU A 183 21.92 16.14 -7.38
N ILE A 184 21.70 16.46 -8.67
CA ILE A 184 20.87 15.66 -9.58
C ILE A 184 21.80 14.88 -10.49
N GLU A 185 21.59 13.55 -10.53
CA GLU A 185 22.38 12.64 -11.35
C GLU A 185 21.50 11.67 -12.14
N THR A 186 22.04 11.16 -13.25
CA THR A 186 21.45 10.09 -14.04
C THR A 186 22.17 8.78 -13.82
N PHE A 187 21.40 7.70 -13.78
CA PHE A 187 21.90 6.34 -13.59
C PHE A 187 21.33 5.47 -14.71
N GLY A 188 22.21 4.91 -15.54
CA GLY A 188 21.83 4.04 -16.63
C GLY A 188 21.54 2.63 -16.16
N SER A 189 20.56 1.96 -16.76
CA SER A 189 20.27 0.53 -16.55
C SER A 189 19.41 -0.02 -17.67
N ASP A 190 19.38 -1.33 -17.80
CA ASP A 190 18.61 -2.02 -18.83
C ASP A 190 17.15 -2.28 -18.41
N ALA A 191 16.86 -2.20 -17.13
CA ALA A 191 15.50 -2.21 -16.59
C ALA A 191 15.42 -1.47 -15.23
N VAL A 192 14.22 -1.05 -14.86
CA VAL A 192 13.92 -0.36 -13.62
C VAL A 192 12.74 -1.03 -12.92
N ILE A 193 12.85 -1.33 -11.63
CA ILE A 193 11.74 -1.84 -10.80
C ILE A 193 11.31 -0.75 -9.83
N MET A 194 10.03 -0.34 -9.91
CA MET A 194 9.40 0.56 -8.95
C MET A 194 8.86 -0.24 -7.77
N ALA A 195 9.33 0.04 -6.55
CA ALA A 195 8.91 -0.59 -5.30
C ALA A 195 8.65 0.48 -4.22
N THR A 196 8.00 1.58 -4.60
CA THR A 196 7.99 2.87 -3.90
C THR A 196 6.84 3.04 -2.93
N GLY A 197 6.01 2.01 -2.72
CA GLY A 197 4.88 2.07 -1.80
C GLY A 197 3.70 2.88 -2.32
N GLY A 198 2.71 3.09 -1.45
CA GLY A 198 1.44 3.70 -1.80
C GLY A 198 1.36 5.22 -1.54
N PRO A 199 0.24 5.86 -1.94
CA PRO A 199 0.02 7.30 -1.88
C PRO A 199 -0.75 7.77 -0.63
N GLY A 200 -0.64 7.08 0.51
CA GLY A 200 -1.52 7.30 1.67
C GLY A 200 -1.52 8.74 2.22
N ILE A 201 -0.43 9.50 2.08
CA ILE A 201 -0.32 10.89 2.57
C ILE A 201 -1.19 11.89 1.80
N ILE A 202 -1.68 11.53 0.61
CA ILE A 202 -2.68 12.35 -0.13
C ILE A 202 -3.91 12.65 0.76
N PHE A 203 -4.25 11.74 1.67
CA PHE A 203 -5.38 11.88 2.60
C PHE A 203 -5.03 12.65 3.89
N GLY A 204 -3.85 13.24 3.99
CA GLY A 204 -3.39 13.97 5.16
C GLY A 204 -3.16 13.05 6.37
N LYS A 205 -4.16 12.92 7.26
CA LYS A 205 -4.07 12.03 8.42
C LYS A 205 -4.31 10.58 8.03
N THR A 206 -3.30 9.74 8.19
CA THR A 206 -3.29 8.32 7.80
C THR A 206 -2.44 7.50 8.78
N THR A 207 -2.58 6.18 8.74
CA THR A 207 -1.68 5.27 9.46
C THR A 207 -0.35 5.05 8.74
N ASN A 208 -0.20 5.54 7.50
CA ASN A 208 1.03 5.39 6.72
C ASN A 208 2.19 6.25 7.23
N SER A 209 3.39 5.91 6.82
CA SER A 209 4.57 6.76 6.99
C SER A 209 4.46 8.03 6.13
N MET A 210 5.08 9.12 6.58
CA MET A 210 5.12 10.39 5.85
C MET A 210 5.83 10.30 4.50
N ILE A 211 6.59 9.24 4.25
CA ILE A 211 7.23 8.98 2.95
C ILE A 211 6.31 8.33 1.91
N ASN A 212 5.09 7.91 2.30
CA ASN A 212 4.12 7.29 1.40
C ASN A 212 3.33 8.35 0.63
N THR A 213 4.02 9.16 -0.14
CA THR A 213 3.46 10.29 -0.89
C THR A 213 2.87 9.88 -2.25
N GLY A 214 3.24 8.69 -2.77
CA GLY A 214 2.92 8.27 -4.14
C GLY A 214 3.68 9.04 -5.22
N SER A 215 4.62 9.92 -4.85
CA SER A 215 5.30 10.83 -5.78
C SER A 215 6.00 10.08 -6.92
N ALA A 216 6.76 9.03 -6.64
CA ALA A 216 7.48 8.29 -7.67
C ALA A 216 6.53 7.60 -8.68
N ALA A 217 5.44 6.98 -8.20
CA ALA A 217 4.42 6.41 -9.08
C ALA A 217 3.70 7.49 -9.92
N SER A 218 3.44 8.67 -9.32
CA SER A 218 2.89 9.82 -10.04
C SER A 218 3.81 10.32 -11.15
N ILE A 219 5.12 10.36 -10.90
CA ILE A 219 6.11 10.79 -11.90
C ILE A 219 6.11 9.86 -13.12
N VAL A 220 6.16 8.53 -12.91
CA VAL A 220 6.13 7.59 -14.04
C VAL A 220 4.75 7.56 -14.73
N TYR A 221 3.67 7.80 -14.00
CA TYR A 221 2.35 8.03 -14.57
C TYR A 221 2.35 9.25 -15.52
N GLN A 222 2.94 10.36 -15.10
CA GLN A 222 3.11 11.55 -15.94
C GLN A 222 4.04 11.31 -17.14
N GLN A 223 4.91 10.29 -17.07
CA GLN A 223 5.77 9.86 -18.17
C GLN A 223 5.14 8.78 -19.07
N GLY A 224 3.86 8.44 -18.88
CA GLY A 224 3.08 7.55 -19.74
C GLY A 224 2.82 6.15 -19.19
N ALA A 225 3.22 5.85 -17.96
CA ALA A 225 2.76 4.64 -17.30
C ALA A 225 1.26 4.73 -16.98
N ILE A 226 0.56 3.62 -17.07
CA ILE A 226 -0.86 3.53 -16.70
C ILE A 226 -0.98 3.38 -15.18
N TYR A 227 -1.91 4.14 -14.57
CA TYR A 227 -2.26 3.99 -13.17
C TYR A 227 -3.61 3.26 -13.05
N ALA A 228 -3.62 2.13 -12.35
CA ALA A 228 -4.77 1.24 -12.32
C ALA A 228 -5.50 1.27 -10.97
N ASN A 229 -6.83 1.11 -11.03
CA ASN A 229 -7.73 0.98 -9.88
C ASN A 229 -7.59 2.11 -8.84
N GLY A 230 -7.30 3.34 -9.26
CA GLY A 230 -7.02 4.50 -8.40
C GLY A 230 -8.04 4.73 -7.29
N GLU A 231 -9.29 4.39 -7.51
CA GLU A 231 -10.41 4.54 -6.58
C GLU A 231 -10.40 3.55 -5.40
N PHE A 232 -9.57 2.49 -5.42
CA PHE A 232 -9.58 1.47 -4.38
C PHE A 232 -8.54 1.74 -3.29
N ILE A 233 -8.94 2.54 -2.31
CA ILE A 233 -8.17 2.88 -1.11
C ILE A 233 -8.77 2.15 0.09
N GLN A 234 -7.96 1.38 0.81
CA GLN A 234 -8.41 0.67 1.99
C GLN A 234 -8.37 1.55 3.23
N ILE A 235 -9.49 1.55 3.94
CA ILE A 235 -9.62 2.17 5.25
C ILE A 235 -9.49 1.07 6.31
N HIS A 236 -8.59 1.23 7.26
CA HIS A 236 -8.47 0.30 8.38
C HIS A 236 -9.51 0.65 9.46
N PRO A 237 -10.29 -0.31 9.95
CA PRO A 237 -11.38 -0.03 10.89
C PRO A 237 -10.89 0.41 12.27
N THR A 238 -9.67 0.04 12.66
CA THR A 238 -9.15 0.27 14.02
C THR A 238 -7.88 1.11 13.97
N ALA A 239 -8.03 2.43 13.96
CA ALA A 239 -6.93 3.37 14.20
C ALA A 239 -7.16 4.10 15.54
N ILE A 240 -6.08 4.45 16.21
CA ILE A 240 -6.08 5.28 17.40
C ILE A 240 -6.21 6.73 16.93
N PRO A 241 -7.28 7.48 17.30
CA PRO A 241 -7.42 8.88 16.96
C PRO A 241 -6.29 9.73 17.54
N GLY A 242 -5.92 10.80 16.85
CA GLY A 242 -4.88 11.74 17.27
C GLY A 242 -4.94 13.04 16.48
N ASP A 243 -4.44 14.13 17.08
CA ASP A 243 -4.49 15.46 16.48
C ASP A 243 -3.48 15.64 15.35
N ASP A 244 -2.32 15.00 15.48
CA ASP A 244 -1.19 15.10 14.56
C ASP A 244 -1.19 14.01 13.47
N LYS A 245 -1.34 12.75 13.89
CA LYS A 245 -1.26 11.55 13.06
C LYS A 245 -2.19 10.48 13.61
N LEU A 246 -2.76 9.66 12.71
CA LEU A 246 -3.48 8.45 13.10
C LEU A 246 -2.50 7.30 13.29
N ARG A 247 -2.70 6.50 14.33
CA ARG A 247 -1.83 5.36 14.64
C ARG A 247 -2.59 4.06 14.48
N LEU A 248 -1.94 3.09 13.88
CA LEU A 248 -2.57 1.79 13.69
C LEU A 248 -2.76 1.09 15.04
N MET A 249 -4.01 0.72 15.36
CA MET A 249 -4.27 -0.38 16.29
C MET A 249 -4.34 -1.67 15.50
N SER A 250 -3.39 -2.54 15.74
CA SER A 250 -3.22 -3.78 14.99
C SER A 250 -4.51 -4.61 14.95
N GLU A 251 -4.80 -5.16 13.78
CA GLU A 251 -5.89 -6.13 13.61
C GLU A 251 -5.73 -7.37 14.49
N SER A 252 -4.52 -7.64 14.97
CA SER A 252 -4.26 -8.70 15.95
C SER A 252 -5.12 -8.58 17.20
N ALA A 253 -5.44 -7.35 17.64
CA ALA A 253 -6.32 -7.16 18.79
C ALA A 253 -7.71 -7.80 18.55
N ARG A 254 -8.27 -7.66 17.33
CA ARG A 254 -9.51 -8.36 16.95
C ARG A 254 -9.27 -9.87 16.78
N GLY A 255 -8.14 -10.25 16.20
CA GLY A 255 -7.75 -11.65 15.98
C GLY A 255 -7.64 -12.45 17.26
N GLU A 256 -7.16 -11.84 18.34
CA GLU A 256 -7.04 -12.46 19.68
C GLU A 256 -8.31 -12.28 20.55
N GLY A 257 -9.43 -11.89 19.94
CA GLY A 257 -10.74 -11.87 20.57
C GLY A 257 -11.20 -10.50 21.06
N GLY A 258 -10.57 -9.41 20.61
CA GLY A 258 -11.03 -8.04 20.88
C GLY A 258 -12.41 -7.78 20.28
N ARG A 259 -13.30 -7.17 21.07
CA ARG A 259 -14.70 -6.94 20.73
C ARG A 259 -14.96 -5.46 20.45
N ILE A 260 -15.59 -5.16 19.31
CA ILE A 260 -16.00 -3.79 18.96
C ILE A 260 -17.43 -3.55 19.40
N TRP A 261 -17.64 -2.44 20.13
CA TRP A 261 -18.96 -2.07 20.66
C TRP A 261 -19.09 -0.58 20.94
N THR A 262 -20.32 -0.13 21.12
CA THR A 262 -20.67 1.21 21.63
C THR A 262 -21.88 1.12 22.55
N TYR A 263 -22.33 2.25 23.11
CA TYR A 263 -23.58 2.29 23.86
C TYR A 263 -24.77 2.55 22.94
N LYS A 264 -25.84 1.75 23.12
CA LYS A 264 -27.16 1.96 22.54
C LYS A 264 -28.20 1.78 23.62
N ASP A 265 -29.06 2.75 23.81
CA ASP A 265 -30.10 2.77 24.88
C ASP A 265 -29.53 2.49 26.29
N GLY A 266 -28.33 3.03 26.56
CA GLY A 266 -27.64 2.89 27.86
C GLY A 266 -26.99 1.52 28.09
N LYS A 267 -26.96 0.63 27.08
CA LYS A 267 -26.36 -0.72 27.18
C LYS A 267 -25.26 -0.90 26.14
N PRO A 268 -24.22 -1.72 26.45
CA PRO A 268 -23.24 -2.12 25.45
C PRO A 268 -23.91 -2.84 24.27
N TRP A 269 -23.62 -2.37 23.06
CA TRP A 269 -24.14 -2.94 21.80
C TRP A 269 -22.99 -3.43 20.92
N TYR A 270 -22.91 -4.74 20.76
CA TYR A 270 -21.90 -5.43 19.97
C TYR A 270 -22.37 -5.60 18.52
N PHE A 271 -22.47 -4.51 17.79
CA PHE A 271 -23.15 -4.42 16.50
C PHE A 271 -22.55 -5.32 15.41
N LEU A 272 -21.24 -5.59 15.41
CA LEU A 272 -20.63 -6.52 14.46
C LEU A 272 -21.00 -7.98 14.75
N GLU A 273 -21.02 -8.37 16.01
CA GLU A 273 -21.38 -9.75 16.40
C GLU A 273 -22.87 -10.04 16.15
N GLU A 274 -23.73 -9.04 16.34
CA GLU A 274 -25.16 -9.16 16.07
C GLU A 274 -25.45 -9.31 14.58
N LYS A 275 -24.78 -8.51 13.73
CA LYS A 275 -25.04 -8.46 12.29
C LYS A 275 -24.31 -9.55 11.50
N TYR A 276 -23.16 -9.99 11.99
CA TYR A 276 -22.26 -10.94 11.32
C TYR A 276 -21.90 -12.13 12.25
N PRO A 277 -22.83 -13.05 12.54
CA PRO A 277 -22.68 -14.03 13.62
C PRO A 277 -21.52 -15.02 13.43
N ASP A 278 -21.10 -15.32 12.18
CA ASP A 278 -20.00 -16.25 11.92
C ASP A 278 -18.63 -15.58 12.01
N TYR A 279 -18.50 -14.36 11.55
CA TYR A 279 -17.24 -13.59 11.52
C TYR A 279 -17.10 -12.64 12.71
N GLY A 280 -18.20 -12.09 13.23
CA GLY A 280 -18.19 -11.14 14.34
C GLY A 280 -17.23 -9.98 14.09
N ASN A 281 -16.29 -9.81 15.01
CA ASN A 281 -15.25 -8.79 14.91
C ASN A 281 -14.19 -9.07 13.83
N LEU A 282 -14.19 -10.24 13.18
CA LEU A 282 -13.28 -10.65 12.11
C LEU A 282 -13.88 -10.46 10.70
N VAL A 283 -14.96 -9.72 10.55
CA VAL A 283 -15.42 -9.29 9.21
C VAL A 283 -14.31 -8.54 8.46
N PRO A 284 -14.31 -8.58 7.12
CA PRO A 284 -13.36 -7.81 6.32
C PRO A 284 -13.33 -6.33 6.66
N ARG A 285 -12.20 -5.70 6.37
CA ARG A 285 -11.93 -4.30 6.77
C ARG A 285 -12.93 -3.30 6.24
N ASP A 286 -13.33 -3.44 4.98
CA ASP A 286 -14.30 -2.56 4.35
C ASP A 286 -15.69 -2.64 5.03
N ILE A 287 -16.09 -3.84 5.45
CA ILE A 287 -17.35 -4.05 6.20
C ILE A 287 -17.25 -3.42 7.58
N ALA A 288 -16.23 -3.78 8.37
CA ALA A 288 -16.06 -3.21 9.71
C ALA A 288 -15.98 -1.68 9.67
N THR A 289 -15.27 -1.13 8.68
CA THR A 289 -15.13 0.31 8.48
C THR A 289 -16.49 0.98 8.23
N ARG A 290 -17.31 0.44 7.31
CA ARG A 290 -18.64 1.00 7.02
C ARG A 290 -19.57 0.92 8.22
N GLU A 291 -19.55 -0.19 8.97
CA GLU A 291 -20.37 -0.33 10.17
C GLU A 291 -19.97 0.66 11.25
N ILE A 292 -18.68 0.84 11.53
CA ILE A 292 -18.21 1.84 12.51
C ILE A 292 -18.56 3.25 12.06
N PHE A 293 -18.37 3.55 10.77
CA PHE A 293 -18.72 4.84 10.20
C PHE A 293 -20.23 5.13 10.35
N ASP A 294 -21.07 4.15 9.98
CA ASP A 294 -22.53 4.28 10.10
C ASP A 294 -22.97 4.52 11.55
N VAL A 295 -22.43 3.73 12.48
CA VAL A 295 -22.70 3.87 13.93
C VAL A 295 -22.31 5.26 14.45
N CYS A 296 -21.15 5.78 14.07
CA CYS A 296 -20.66 7.06 14.57
C CYS A 296 -21.31 8.26 13.86
N ILE A 297 -21.39 8.23 12.53
CA ILE A 297 -21.75 9.40 11.72
C ILE A 297 -23.26 9.48 11.49
N ASN A 298 -23.89 8.37 11.04
CA ASN A 298 -25.31 8.36 10.68
C ASN A 298 -26.20 8.18 11.92
N GLN A 299 -25.89 7.17 12.76
CA GLN A 299 -26.67 6.89 13.96
C GLN A 299 -26.29 7.77 15.17
N LYS A 300 -25.15 8.47 15.12
CA LYS A 300 -24.63 9.35 16.18
C LYS A 300 -24.46 8.64 17.52
N LEU A 301 -24.08 7.36 17.49
CA LEU A 301 -23.85 6.51 18.65
C LEU A 301 -22.36 6.40 19.01
N GLY A 302 -21.55 7.36 18.57
CA GLY A 302 -20.14 7.45 18.97
C GLY A 302 -19.98 7.79 20.46
N ILE A 303 -18.86 7.40 21.05
CA ILE A 303 -18.55 7.55 22.47
C ILE A 303 -18.53 9.04 22.85
N ASN A 304 -19.36 9.42 23.83
CA ASN A 304 -19.47 10.80 24.31
C ASN A 304 -19.79 11.85 23.23
N GLY A 305 -20.44 11.43 22.13
CA GLY A 305 -20.74 12.29 20.99
C GLY A 305 -19.57 12.49 20.01
N GLU A 306 -18.44 11.83 20.23
CA GLU A 306 -17.29 11.84 19.35
C GLU A 306 -17.34 10.66 18.36
N ASN A 307 -16.66 10.79 17.21
CA ASN A 307 -16.62 9.75 16.19
C ASN A 307 -15.63 8.63 16.58
N MET A 308 -15.99 7.85 17.60
CA MET A 308 -15.20 6.72 18.10
C MET A 308 -16.10 5.61 18.61
N VAL A 309 -15.59 4.38 18.58
CA VAL A 309 -16.19 3.20 19.23
C VAL A 309 -15.16 2.51 20.11
N TYR A 310 -15.60 1.60 20.97
CA TYR A 310 -14.71 0.80 21.80
C TYR A 310 -14.19 -0.43 21.05
N LEU A 311 -12.91 -0.77 21.29
CA LEU A 311 -12.30 -2.07 21.01
C LEU A 311 -11.83 -2.64 22.36
N ASP A 312 -12.47 -3.68 22.84
CA ASP A 312 -12.36 -4.17 24.21
C ASP A 312 -11.60 -5.50 24.28
N LEU A 313 -10.53 -5.52 25.05
CA LEU A 313 -9.75 -6.70 25.42
C LEU A 313 -9.83 -7.00 26.93
N SER A 314 -10.48 -6.14 27.73
CA SER A 314 -10.47 -6.23 29.21
C SER A 314 -11.17 -7.48 29.77
N HIS A 315 -11.92 -8.19 28.92
CA HIS A 315 -12.56 -9.47 29.26
C HIS A 315 -11.63 -10.70 29.13
N LYS A 316 -10.40 -10.51 28.61
CA LYS A 316 -9.41 -11.57 28.42
C LYS A 316 -8.45 -11.64 29.61
N ASP A 317 -7.81 -12.80 29.77
CA ASP A 317 -6.78 -12.98 30.78
C ASP A 317 -5.58 -12.04 30.50
N PRO A 318 -5.14 -11.21 31.48
CA PRO A 318 -4.06 -10.25 31.26
C PRO A 318 -2.73 -10.90 30.90
N HIS A 319 -2.43 -12.09 31.44
CA HIS A 319 -1.19 -12.80 31.12
C HIS A 319 -1.20 -13.34 29.68
N GLU A 320 -2.34 -13.87 29.22
CA GLU A 320 -2.51 -14.25 27.82
C GLU A 320 -2.32 -13.06 26.87
N LEU A 321 -2.86 -11.89 27.23
CA LEU A 321 -2.70 -10.66 26.49
C LEU A 321 -1.25 -10.19 26.43
N ASP A 322 -0.51 -10.26 27.53
CA ASP A 322 0.92 -9.91 27.58
C ASP A 322 1.76 -10.78 26.65
N VAL A 323 1.47 -12.08 26.62
CA VAL A 323 2.19 -13.03 25.75
C VAL A 323 1.89 -12.78 24.26
N LYS A 324 0.62 -12.59 23.91
CA LYS A 324 0.18 -12.52 22.49
C LYS A 324 0.20 -11.10 21.91
N LEU A 325 -0.10 -10.08 22.72
CA LEU A 325 -0.32 -8.70 22.28
C LEU A 325 0.50 -7.65 23.05
N GLY A 326 1.42 -8.04 23.96
CA GLY A 326 2.11 -7.13 24.86
C GLY A 326 2.67 -5.89 24.19
N GLY A 327 3.42 -6.02 23.09
CA GLY A 327 3.94 -4.88 22.35
C GLY A 327 2.87 -4.02 21.66
N ILE A 328 1.71 -4.58 21.31
CA ILE A 328 0.58 -3.83 20.73
C ILE A 328 -0.14 -3.04 21.83
N ILE A 329 -0.35 -3.63 22.99
CA ILE A 329 -0.91 -2.99 24.18
C ILE A 329 -0.02 -1.83 24.62
N GLU A 330 1.29 -2.04 24.70
CA GLU A 330 2.26 -1.01 25.05
C GLU A 330 2.20 0.21 24.12
N ILE A 331 1.98 0.00 22.82
CA ILE A 331 1.79 1.11 21.87
C ILE A 331 0.59 1.95 22.25
N TYR A 332 -0.55 1.32 22.58
CA TYR A 332 -1.75 2.05 22.98
C TYR A 332 -1.53 2.81 24.27
N GLU A 333 -0.97 2.17 25.29
CA GLU A 333 -0.65 2.80 26.58
C GLU A 333 0.25 4.03 26.42
N LYS A 334 1.28 3.94 25.57
CA LYS A 334 2.20 5.06 25.32
C LYS A 334 1.54 6.28 24.68
N PHE A 335 0.52 6.07 23.84
CA PHE A 335 -0.14 7.17 23.14
C PHE A 335 -1.36 7.72 23.87
N THR A 336 -2.03 6.94 24.71
CA THR A 336 -3.30 7.33 25.36
C THR A 336 -3.19 7.43 26.88
N GLY A 337 -2.25 6.73 27.49
CA GLY A 337 -2.14 6.58 28.95
C GLY A 337 -3.06 5.50 29.52
N ASP A 338 -3.94 4.90 28.72
CA ASP A 338 -4.91 3.90 29.15
C ASP A 338 -4.36 2.47 28.94
N ASP A 339 -4.56 1.58 29.93
CA ASP A 339 -4.17 0.16 29.87
C ASP A 339 -5.30 -0.69 29.27
N PRO A 340 -5.14 -1.23 28.02
CA PRO A 340 -6.18 -2.02 27.36
C PRO A 340 -6.58 -3.33 28.05
N ARG A 341 -5.77 -3.80 29.02
CA ARG A 341 -6.11 -4.95 29.87
C ARG A 341 -7.17 -4.60 30.93
N LYS A 342 -7.38 -3.31 31.19
CA LYS A 342 -8.30 -2.79 32.23
C LYS A 342 -9.47 -2.01 31.68
N VAL A 343 -9.25 -1.27 30.59
CA VAL A 343 -10.27 -0.39 29.99
C VAL A 343 -10.31 -0.58 28.47
N PRO A 344 -11.49 -0.47 27.83
CA PRO A 344 -11.61 -0.57 26.38
C PRO A 344 -10.83 0.54 25.67
N MET A 345 -10.18 0.19 24.56
CA MET A 345 -9.53 1.13 23.67
C MET A 345 -10.55 1.92 22.85
N LYS A 346 -10.25 3.18 22.53
CA LYS A 346 -11.04 4.03 21.63
C LYS A 346 -10.44 3.99 20.23
N ILE A 347 -11.26 3.70 19.23
CA ILE A 347 -10.80 3.56 17.84
C ILE A 347 -11.78 4.21 16.87
N PHE A 348 -11.24 4.60 15.68
CA PHE A 348 -12.01 5.05 14.52
C PHE A 348 -11.30 4.66 13.21
N PRO A 349 -12.03 4.50 12.08
CA PRO A 349 -11.42 4.16 10.80
C PRO A 349 -10.43 5.21 10.27
N ALA A 350 -9.36 4.73 9.61
CA ALA A 350 -8.35 5.57 8.97
C ALA A 350 -7.83 4.99 7.66
N VAL A 351 -7.42 5.85 6.73
CA VAL A 351 -6.70 5.44 5.52
C VAL A 351 -5.45 4.64 5.89
N HIS A 352 -5.24 3.52 5.20
CA HIS A 352 -4.21 2.56 5.63
C HIS A 352 -3.41 1.91 4.50
N TYR A 353 -4.04 1.56 3.38
CA TYR A 353 -3.40 0.82 2.29
C TYR A 353 -4.04 1.16 0.93
N SER A 354 -3.26 1.07 -0.13
CA SER A 354 -3.74 1.33 -1.49
C SER A 354 -3.75 0.02 -2.30
N MET A 355 -4.93 -0.39 -2.80
CA MET A 355 -5.06 -1.52 -3.72
C MET A 355 -4.87 -1.07 -5.17
N CYS A 356 -4.58 0.20 -5.36
CA CYS A 356 -4.28 0.84 -6.63
C CYS A 356 -2.78 0.99 -6.84
N GLY A 357 -2.38 1.27 -8.06
CA GLY A 357 -0.98 1.54 -8.38
C GLY A 357 -0.70 1.49 -9.87
N LEU A 358 0.55 1.37 -10.23
CA LEU A 358 0.97 1.18 -11.61
C LEU A 358 0.37 -0.11 -12.17
N TYR A 359 -0.15 -0.05 -13.40
CA TYR A 359 -0.58 -1.24 -14.12
C TYR A 359 0.62 -2.13 -14.39
N VAL A 360 0.46 -3.43 -14.17
CA VAL A 360 1.45 -4.44 -14.47
C VAL A 360 0.78 -5.68 -15.10
N ASP A 361 1.51 -6.37 -15.96
CA ASP A 361 1.16 -7.70 -16.43
C ASP A 361 1.49 -8.78 -15.37
N TYR A 362 1.35 -10.05 -15.73
CA TYR A 362 1.60 -11.16 -14.79
C TYR A 362 3.09 -11.36 -14.46
N ASP A 363 3.99 -10.75 -15.24
CA ASP A 363 5.45 -10.74 -15.03
C ASP A 363 5.90 -9.49 -14.26
N GLN A 364 4.96 -8.66 -13.79
CA GLN A 364 5.18 -7.39 -13.08
C GLN A 364 5.78 -6.28 -13.98
N MET A 365 5.72 -6.39 -15.30
CA MET A 365 6.12 -5.32 -16.22
C MET A 365 4.93 -4.38 -16.47
N THR A 366 5.20 -3.07 -16.49
CA THR A 366 4.22 -2.04 -16.82
C THR A 366 3.98 -1.98 -18.35
N ASN A 367 3.10 -1.07 -18.78
CA ASN A 367 2.95 -0.77 -20.21
C ASN A 367 4.20 -0.10 -20.85
N ILE A 368 5.15 0.37 -20.04
CA ILE A 368 6.46 0.86 -20.52
C ILE A 368 7.45 -0.30 -20.46
N LYS A 369 8.03 -0.68 -21.59
CA LYS A 369 9.02 -1.77 -21.66
C LYS A 369 10.22 -1.48 -20.77
N GLY A 370 10.70 -2.50 -20.04
CA GLY A 370 11.81 -2.36 -19.11
C GLY A 370 11.48 -1.64 -17.79
N LEU A 371 10.23 -1.18 -17.61
CA LEU A 371 9.75 -0.64 -16.35
C LEU A 371 8.82 -1.65 -15.68
N PHE A 372 9.21 -2.10 -14.47
CA PHE A 372 8.47 -3.05 -13.64
C PHE A 372 7.95 -2.34 -12.39
N ALA A 373 6.96 -2.94 -11.72
CA ALA A 373 6.50 -2.47 -10.43
C ALA A 373 6.16 -3.64 -9.51
N ALA A 374 6.37 -3.47 -8.19
CA ALA A 374 6.09 -4.50 -7.20
C ALA A 374 5.68 -3.90 -5.85
N GLY A 375 4.80 -4.60 -5.13
CA GLY A 375 4.31 -4.20 -3.81
C GLY A 375 3.19 -3.17 -3.87
N GLU A 376 3.09 -2.28 -2.89
CA GLU A 376 1.97 -1.33 -2.79
C GLU A 376 1.97 -0.24 -3.88
N CYS A 377 2.99 -0.15 -4.73
CA CYS A 377 2.97 0.74 -5.89
C CYS A 377 2.38 0.10 -7.15
N ASP A 378 2.05 -1.20 -7.14
CA ASP A 378 1.28 -1.88 -8.18
C ASP A 378 -0.17 -2.18 -7.74
N PHE A 379 -1.04 -2.57 -8.69
CA PHE A 379 -2.47 -2.81 -8.43
C PHE A 379 -2.87 -4.29 -8.29
N SER A 380 -1.97 -5.24 -8.47
CA SER A 380 -2.28 -6.53 -9.09
C SER A 380 -2.95 -7.62 -8.22
N GLN A 381 -2.76 -7.68 -6.87
CA GLN A 381 -3.15 -8.87 -6.13
C GLN A 381 -4.34 -8.73 -5.18
N HIS A 382 -4.97 -7.57 -5.05
CA HIS A 382 -5.95 -7.32 -3.97
C HIS A 382 -7.37 -7.05 -4.43
N GLY A 383 -7.57 -6.63 -5.67
CA GLY A 383 -8.90 -6.26 -6.16
C GLY A 383 -9.51 -5.09 -5.40
N GLY A 384 -10.80 -5.17 -5.11
CA GLY A 384 -11.56 -4.08 -4.48
C GLY A 384 -11.32 -3.89 -2.99
N ASN A 385 -10.72 -4.88 -2.30
CA ASN A 385 -10.40 -4.80 -0.87
C ASN A 385 -9.36 -5.84 -0.50
N ARG A 386 -8.31 -5.42 0.21
CA ARG A 386 -7.21 -6.29 0.62
C ARG A 386 -7.58 -7.11 1.87
N LEU A 387 -7.38 -8.42 1.78
CA LEU A 387 -7.50 -9.32 2.93
C LEU A 387 -6.44 -8.96 3.99
N GLY A 388 -6.81 -9.02 5.27
CA GLY A 388 -5.88 -8.76 6.38
C GLY A 388 -4.61 -9.62 6.26
N ALA A 389 -3.44 -9.05 6.55
CA ALA A 389 -2.10 -9.69 6.48
C ALA A 389 -1.61 -10.13 5.08
N ASN A 390 -2.33 -9.84 3.99
CA ASN A 390 -1.85 -10.09 2.62
C ASN A 390 -0.86 -9.03 2.10
N SER A 391 -0.72 -7.85 2.73
CA SER A 391 0.16 -6.79 2.22
C SER A 391 1.64 -7.15 2.24
N LEU A 392 2.12 -7.75 3.35
CA LEU A 392 3.51 -8.18 3.44
C LEU A 392 3.79 -9.34 2.49
N LEU A 393 2.81 -10.23 2.31
CA LEU A 393 2.90 -11.33 1.35
C LEU A 393 3.00 -10.81 -0.09
N SER A 394 2.09 -9.92 -0.50
CA SER A 394 2.08 -9.38 -1.87
C SER A 394 3.34 -8.58 -2.19
N ALA A 395 3.87 -7.81 -1.22
CA ALA A 395 5.11 -7.07 -1.39
C ALA A 395 6.30 -8.01 -1.64
N ILE A 396 6.45 -9.05 -0.82
CA ILE A 396 7.55 -10.03 -0.98
C ILE A 396 7.34 -10.87 -2.24
N TYR A 397 6.11 -11.35 -2.49
CA TYR A 397 5.78 -12.11 -3.68
C TYR A 397 6.04 -11.31 -4.97
N GLY A 398 5.56 -10.05 -5.02
CA GLY A 398 5.83 -9.15 -6.16
C GLY A 398 7.32 -9.01 -6.45
N GLY A 399 8.15 -8.88 -5.41
CA GLY A 399 9.60 -8.87 -5.57
C GLY A 399 10.18 -10.19 -6.07
N THR A 400 9.61 -11.34 -5.65
CA THR A 400 10.05 -12.67 -6.17
C THR A 400 9.73 -12.88 -7.64
N VAL A 401 8.75 -12.14 -8.16
CA VAL A 401 8.35 -12.18 -9.58
C VAL A 401 9.11 -11.12 -10.39
N ALA A 402 9.09 -9.86 -9.95
CA ALA A 402 9.67 -8.73 -10.69
C ALA A 402 11.18 -8.87 -10.89
N GLY A 403 11.93 -9.26 -9.85
CA GLY A 403 13.39 -9.39 -9.95
C GLY A 403 13.84 -10.35 -11.06
N PRO A 404 13.42 -11.64 -11.03
CA PRO A 404 13.78 -12.59 -12.08
C PRO A 404 13.30 -12.19 -13.47
N ASN A 405 12.07 -11.67 -13.61
CA ASN A 405 11.50 -11.31 -14.91
C ASN A 405 12.21 -10.07 -15.52
N ALA A 406 12.63 -9.12 -14.67
CA ALA A 406 13.48 -8.01 -15.13
C ALA A 406 14.82 -8.52 -15.69
N ILE A 407 15.45 -9.51 -15.05
CA ILE A 407 16.70 -10.09 -15.53
C ILE A 407 16.49 -10.92 -16.81
N ASP A 408 15.36 -11.62 -16.92
CA ASP A 408 15.00 -12.34 -18.13
C ASP A 408 14.71 -11.36 -19.29
N TYR A 409 14.03 -10.23 -19.01
CA TYR A 409 13.88 -9.14 -19.98
C TYR A 409 15.24 -8.60 -20.45
N ILE A 410 16.13 -8.20 -19.53
CA ILE A 410 17.49 -7.69 -19.83
C ILE A 410 18.28 -8.70 -20.70
N SER A 411 18.07 -10.00 -20.47
CA SER A 411 18.78 -11.05 -21.22
C SER A 411 18.32 -11.20 -22.68
N ASN A 412 17.17 -10.61 -23.03
CA ASN A 412 16.54 -10.75 -24.34
C ASN A 412 16.41 -9.43 -25.12
N ILE A 413 16.93 -8.31 -24.58
CA ILE A 413 16.94 -7.04 -25.32
C ILE A 413 18.09 -7.01 -26.32
N ASP A 414 17.87 -6.38 -27.48
CA ASP A 414 18.85 -6.24 -28.53
C ASP A 414 19.90 -5.15 -28.24
N ARG A 415 19.54 -4.12 -27.50
CA ARG A 415 20.37 -2.93 -27.18
C ARG A 415 20.34 -2.64 -25.69
N SER A 416 21.54 -2.57 -25.10
CA SER A 416 21.73 -2.12 -23.71
C SER A 416 21.63 -0.59 -23.60
N TYR A 417 21.44 -0.07 -22.37
CA TYR A 417 21.54 1.37 -22.11
C TYR A 417 22.91 1.93 -22.49
N THR A 418 23.98 1.12 -22.47
CA THR A 418 25.32 1.50 -22.90
C THR A 418 25.46 1.73 -24.40
N ASP A 419 24.49 1.24 -25.19
CA ASP A 419 24.42 1.45 -26.63
C ASP A 419 23.59 2.71 -26.99
N MET A 420 23.02 3.39 -25.98
CA MET A 420 22.24 4.61 -26.19
C MET A 420 23.15 5.83 -26.30
N ASP A 421 22.65 6.88 -26.96
CA ASP A 421 23.32 8.18 -27.03
C ASP A 421 23.31 8.82 -25.62
N GLU A 422 24.46 9.22 -25.13
CA GLU A 422 24.61 9.85 -23.81
C GLU A 422 23.74 11.12 -23.66
N SER A 423 23.43 11.78 -24.75
CA SER A 423 22.60 12.99 -24.77
C SER A 423 21.19 12.78 -24.21
N ILE A 424 20.63 11.56 -24.23
CA ILE A 424 19.32 11.29 -23.61
C ILE A 424 19.37 11.44 -22.10
N PHE A 425 20.48 11.03 -21.47
CA PHE A 425 20.72 11.16 -20.03
C PHE A 425 20.98 12.61 -19.66
N GLU A 426 21.86 13.31 -20.40
CA GLU A 426 22.18 14.71 -20.18
C GLU A 426 20.96 15.60 -20.33
N LYS A 427 20.16 15.38 -21.38
CA LYS A 427 18.90 16.11 -21.59
C LYS A 427 17.95 15.93 -20.43
N ARG A 428 17.77 14.68 -19.98
CA ARG A 428 16.85 14.38 -18.89
C ARG A 428 17.31 14.97 -17.57
N LYS A 429 18.64 14.96 -17.30
CA LYS A 429 19.25 15.64 -16.15
C LYS A 429 19.00 17.15 -16.20
N ALA A 430 19.21 17.78 -17.36
CA ALA A 430 19.01 19.22 -17.54
C ALA A 430 17.52 19.63 -17.33
N GLU A 431 16.58 18.82 -17.79
CA GLU A 431 15.13 19.06 -17.56
C GLU A 431 14.80 19.05 -16.07
N GLU A 432 15.35 18.10 -15.29
CA GLU A 432 15.10 18.03 -13.84
C GLU A 432 15.84 19.14 -13.08
N GLN A 433 17.04 19.54 -13.53
CA GLN A 433 17.73 20.69 -12.97
C GLN A 433 16.91 21.98 -13.18
N GLU A 434 16.38 22.20 -14.36
CA GLU A 434 15.51 23.37 -14.64
C GLU A 434 14.27 23.38 -13.75
N ARG A 435 13.64 22.21 -13.53
CA ARG A 435 12.48 22.09 -12.62
C ARG A 435 12.85 22.40 -11.19
N PHE A 436 14.00 21.92 -10.73
CA PHE A 436 14.52 22.20 -9.39
C PHE A 436 14.82 23.69 -9.20
N ASP A 437 15.48 24.32 -10.17
CA ASP A 437 15.80 25.75 -10.13
C ASP A 437 14.52 26.61 -10.10
N LYS A 438 13.49 26.22 -10.87
CA LYS A 438 12.17 26.87 -10.84
C LYS A 438 11.52 26.76 -9.46
N LEU A 439 11.58 25.59 -8.80
CA LEU A 439 11.05 25.43 -7.46
C LEU A 439 11.75 26.36 -6.47
N LEU A 440 13.09 26.38 -6.47
CA LEU A 440 13.87 27.26 -5.59
C LEU A 440 13.60 28.75 -5.85
N ALA A 441 13.19 29.12 -7.06
CA ALA A 441 12.91 30.49 -7.45
C ALA A 441 11.48 30.97 -7.09
N MET A 442 10.61 30.08 -6.60
CA MET A 442 9.21 30.43 -6.27
C MET A 442 9.16 31.45 -5.11
N ARG A 443 8.43 32.56 -5.33
CA ARG A 443 8.25 33.67 -4.37
C ARG A 443 6.81 34.15 -4.41
N GLY A 444 5.92 33.29 -3.99
CA GLY A 444 4.50 33.59 -3.90
C GLY A 444 4.03 33.94 -2.49
N THR A 445 2.79 33.60 -2.19
CA THR A 445 2.13 33.87 -0.91
C THR A 445 1.59 32.60 -0.23
N GLU A 446 1.60 31.49 -0.96
CA GLU A 446 1.07 30.21 -0.48
C GLU A 446 2.15 29.36 0.22
N ASN A 447 1.68 28.43 1.06
CA ASN A 447 2.56 27.53 1.79
C ASN A 447 2.22 26.07 1.45
N ALA A 448 3.20 25.27 1.04
CA ALA A 448 3.00 23.88 0.61
C ALA A 448 2.31 23.00 1.67
N TYR A 449 2.64 23.20 2.95
CA TYR A 449 2.04 22.40 4.04
C TYR A 449 0.56 22.76 4.29
N LYS A 450 0.18 24.04 4.07
CA LYS A 450 -1.23 24.46 4.13
C LYS A 450 -2.03 23.88 2.98
N LEU A 451 -1.50 23.94 1.75
CA LEU A 451 -2.14 23.32 0.59
C LEU A 451 -2.31 21.80 0.77
N HIS A 452 -1.30 21.10 1.30
CA HIS A 452 -1.40 19.68 1.59
C HIS A 452 -2.47 19.39 2.66
N ARG A 453 -2.60 20.23 3.68
CA ARG A 453 -3.64 20.07 4.70
C ARG A 453 -5.04 20.19 4.08
N GLU A 454 -5.27 21.20 3.24
CA GLU A 454 -6.54 21.36 2.52
C GLU A 454 -6.84 20.16 1.62
N LEU A 455 -5.83 19.66 0.90
CA LEU A 455 -5.94 18.43 0.10
C LEU A 455 -6.36 17.24 0.98
N GLY A 456 -5.66 17.00 2.08
CA GLY A 456 -5.93 15.90 2.98
C GLY A 456 -7.33 15.95 3.59
N GLU A 457 -7.80 17.13 3.97
CA GLU A 457 -9.13 17.35 4.53
C GLU A 457 -10.24 17.00 3.53
N ILE A 458 -10.16 17.53 2.29
CA ILE A 458 -11.18 17.27 1.27
C ILE A 458 -11.16 15.83 0.78
N MET A 459 -9.97 15.23 0.61
CA MET A 459 -9.84 13.83 0.21
C MET A 459 -10.38 12.89 1.29
N THR A 460 -10.09 13.16 2.57
CA THR A 460 -10.61 12.36 3.68
C THR A 460 -12.12 12.48 3.81
N ALA A 461 -12.68 13.68 3.63
CA ALA A 461 -14.11 13.91 3.76
C ALA A 461 -14.93 13.23 2.65
N ASN A 462 -14.45 13.27 1.40
CA ASN A 462 -15.29 12.94 0.23
C ASN A 462 -14.84 11.70 -0.54
N VAL A 463 -13.61 11.20 -0.33
CA VAL A 463 -13.00 10.17 -1.18
C VAL A 463 -12.58 8.92 -0.37
N THR A 464 -13.10 8.76 0.85
CA THR A 464 -12.78 7.61 1.72
C THR A 464 -13.94 6.64 1.85
N VAL A 465 -14.62 6.60 3.00
CA VAL A 465 -15.60 5.55 3.36
C VAL A 465 -16.88 5.63 2.55
N VAL A 466 -17.44 6.83 2.43
CA VAL A 466 -18.68 7.11 1.68
C VAL A 466 -18.38 8.15 0.61
N ARG A 467 -18.82 7.87 -0.62
CA ARG A 467 -18.56 8.69 -1.79
C ARG A 467 -19.86 9.05 -2.48
N GLU A 468 -20.05 10.32 -2.79
CA GLU A 468 -21.21 10.84 -3.50
C GLU A 468 -20.73 11.58 -4.75
N ASN A 469 -21.40 11.39 -5.89
CA ASN A 469 -20.93 11.93 -7.17
C ASN A 469 -20.79 13.46 -7.15
N GLU A 470 -21.72 14.17 -6.52
CA GLU A 470 -21.66 15.62 -6.39
C GLU A 470 -20.40 16.06 -5.63
N LYS A 471 -20.14 15.45 -4.48
CA LYS A 471 -18.96 15.74 -3.64
C LYS A 471 -17.64 15.37 -4.31
N LEU A 472 -17.63 14.29 -5.11
CA LEU A 472 -16.45 13.91 -5.88
C LEU A 472 -16.11 14.95 -6.95
N LEU A 473 -17.12 15.52 -7.65
CA LEU A 473 -16.92 16.60 -8.60
C LEU A 473 -16.46 17.90 -7.93
N GLU A 474 -17.00 18.24 -6.76
CA GLU A 474 -16.53 19.37 -5.96
C GLU A 474 -15.08 19.19 -5.54
N THR A 475 -14.71 17.96 -5.15
CA THR A 475 -13.34 17.61 -4.77
C THR A 475 -12.38 17.77 -5.94
N ASP A 476 -12.71 17.31 -7.16
CA ASP A 476 -11.86 17.53 -8.34
C ASP A 476 -11.65 19.02 -8.63
N LYS A 477 -12.72 19.84 -8.55
CA LYS A 477 -12.62 21.30 -8.68
C LYS A 477 -11.68 21.92 -7.64
N LYS A 478 -11.78 21.47 -6.39
CA LYS A 478 -10.90 21.94 -5.31
C LYS A 478 -9.46 21.52 -5.53
N ILE A 479 -9.20 20.30 -6.01
CA ILE A 479 -7.84 19.86 -6.35
C ILE A 479 -7.25 20.75 -7.46
N VAL A 480 -8.02 21.04 -8.52
CA VAL A 480 -7.57 21.95 -9.60
C VAL A 480 -7.30 23.36 -9.07
N GLU A 481 -8.10 23.87 -8.12
CA GLU A 481 -7.82 25.13 -7.43
C GLU A 481 -6.48 25.06 -6.68
N LEU A 482 -6.26 23.99 -5.89
CA LEU A 482 -5.00 23.79 -5.17
C LEU A 482 -3.79 23.69 -6.13
N MET A 483 -3.94 23.03 -7.29
CA MET A 483 -2.91 22.99 -8.34
C MET A 483 -2.55 24.37 -8.87
N LYS A 484 -3.53 25.27 -9.03
CA LYS A 484 -3.26 26.66 -9.45
C LYS A 484 -2.57 27.46 -8.35
N ARG A 485 -3.00 27.29 -7.10
CA ARG A 485 -2.38 27.93 -5.94
C ARG A 485 -0.96 27.39 -5.66
N TYR A 486 -0.68 26.16 -6.05
CA TYR A 486 0.67 25.59 -5.98
C TYR A 486 1.71 26.46 -6.73
N GLU A 487 1.34 27.09 -7.85
CA GLU A 487 2.22 27.96 -8.62
C GLU A 487 2.58 29.26 -7.86
N ASP A 488 1.82 29.62 -6.82
CA ASP A 488 2.02 30.79 -5.96
C ASP A 488 2.68 30.45 -4.60
N ILE A 489 3.33 29.30 -4.49
CA ILE A 489 4.05 28.92 -3.25
C ILE A 489 5.26 29.83 -3.04
N ASP A 490 5.49 30.23 -1.80
CA ASP A 490 6.75 30.86 -1.37
C ASP A 490 7.72 29.82 -0.84
N MET A 491 8.87 29.69 -1.51
CA MET A 491 10.01 28.90 -1.04
C MET A 491 10.88 29.78 -0.15
N GLU A 492 10.52 29.91 1.13
CA GLU A 492 11.22 30.73 2.11
C GLU A 492 12.68 30.28 2.27
N ASP A 493 12.93 28.97 2.33
CA ASP A 493 14.26 28.39 2.38
C ASP A 493 14.72 27.98 0.98
N THR A 494 15.74 28.67 0.49
CA THR A 494 16.37 28.46 -0.83
C THR A 494 17.73 27.78 -0.75
N GLN A 495 18.14 27.36 0.44
CA GLN A 495 19.37 26.60 0.58
C GLN A 495 19.22 25.21 -0.04
N THR A 496 20.31 24.65 -0.52
CA THR A 496 20.30 23.32 -1.15
C THR A 496 20.60 22.18 -0.17
N TRP A 497 21.30 22.47 0.92
CA TRP A 497 21.73 21.44 1.87
C TRP A 497 20.55 20.93 2.73
N SER A 498 20.20 19.67 2.55
CA SER A 498 19.13 18.97 3.31
C SER A 498 17.79 19.71 3.37
N ASN A 499 17.43 20.42 2.31
CA ASN A 499 16.22 21.24 2.26
C ASN A 499 14.96 20.39 2.07
N GLN A 500 14.32 20.01 3.17
CA GLN A 500 13.10 19.20 3.17
C GLN A 500 11.90 19.91 2.55
N ALA A 501 11.84 21.24 2.58
CA ALA A 501 10.75 22.02 2.00
C ALA A 501 10.67 21.86 0.48
N VAL A 502 11.81 21.83 -0.20
CA VAL A 502 11.88 21.62 -1.66
C VAL A 502 11.35 20.24 -2.04
N PHE A 503 11.82 19.19 -1.35
CA PHE A 503 11.37 17.83 -1.62
C PHE A 503 9.87 17.67 -1.37
N PHE A 504 9.37 18.20 -0.26
CA PHE A 504 7.94 18.14 0.06
C PHE A 504 7.11 18.93 -0.96
N THR A 505 7.56 20.11 -1.39
CA THR A 505 6.84 20.91 -2.40
C THR A 505 6.73 20.16 -3.72
N ARG A 506 7.80 19.51 -4.19
CA ARG A 506 7.76 18.65 -5.39
C ARG A 506 6.79 17.47 -5.20
N GLN A 507 6.85 16.81 -4.07
CA GLN A 507 5.97 15.69 -3.76
C GLN A 507 4.50 16.11 -3.69
N LEU A 508 4.20 17.31 -3.21
CA LEU A 508 2.85 17.85 -3.17
C LEU A 508 2.24 17.97 -4.58
N TRP A 509 3.00 18.43 -5.58
CA TRP A 509 2.54 18.44 -6.95
C TRP A 509 2.11 17.07 -7.44
N ASN A 510 2.96 16.07 -7.20
CA ASN A 510 2.70 14.70 -7.58
C ASN A 510 1.51 14.08 -6.82
N MET A 511 1.31 14.47 -5.56
CA MET A 511 0.12 14.10 -4.79
C MET A 511 -1.15 14.69 -5.38
N LEU A 512 -1.14 15.96 -5.79
CA LEU A 512 -2.28 16.62 -6.44
C LEU A 512 -2.67 15.93 -7.76
N VAL A 513 -1.69 15.52 -8.57
CA VAL A 513 -1.93 14.76 -9.81
C VAL A 513 -2.62 13.43 -9.53
N LEU A 514 -2.11 12.62 -8.57
CA LEU A 514 -2.75 11.35 -8.23
C LEU A 514 -4.10 11.51 -7.54
N ALA A 515 -4.28 12.55 -6.73
CA ALA A 515 -5.56 12.84 -6.09
C ALA A 515 -6.67 13.01 -7.14
N ARG A 516 -6.38 13.62 -8.29
CA ARG A 516 -7.34 13.71 -9.41
C ARG A 516 -7.66 12.36 -10.02
N VAL A 517 -6.66 11.50 -10.22
CA VAL A 517 -6.86 10.13 -10.73
C VAL A 517 -7.80 9.35 -9.80
N ILE A 518 -7.53 9.39 -8.50
CA ILE A 518 -8.32 8.72 -7.47
C ILE A 518 -9.76 9.24 -7.47
N THR A 519 -9.93 10.56 -7.46
CA THR A 519 -11.24 11.22 -7.35
C THR A 519 -12.10 11.01 -8.58
N ILE A 520 -11.55 11.19 -9.79
CA ILE A 520 -12.29 11.02 -11.03
C ILE A 520 -12.56 9.55 -11.34
N GLY A 521 -11.62 8.65 -11.00
CA GLY A 521 -11.85 7.21 -11.05
C GLY A 521 -13.03 6.79 -10.18
N ALA A 522 -13.08 7.31 -8.94
CA ALA A 522 -14.20 7.09 -8.04
C ALA A 522 -15.53 7.69 -8.57
N TYR A 523 -15.49 8.87 -9.18
CA TYR A 523 -16.67 9.48 -9.81
C TYR A 523 -17.22 8.61 -10.94
N ASN A 524 -16.36 8.10 -11.81
CA ASN A 524 -16.77 7.31 -12.97
C ASN A 524 -17.36 5.96 -12.60
N ARG A 525 -16.84 5.27 -11.56
CA ARG A 525 -17.28 3.93 -11.15
C ARG A 525 -18.61 4.00 -10.38
N ASN A 526 -19.70 3.76 -11.07
CA ASN A 526 -21.06 3.82 -10.51
C ASN A 526 -21.55 2.44 -10.02
N GLU A 527 -20.88 1.93 -9.00
CA GLU A 527 -21.24 0.72 -8.24
C GLU A 527 -20.70 0.83 -6.82
N SER A 528 -21.00 -0.13 -5.97
CA SER A 528 -20.32 -0.36 -4.69
C SER A 528 -19.63 -1.72 -4.71
N ARG A 529 -18.28 -1.72 -4.53
CA ARG A 529 -17.45 -2.93 -4.57
C ARG A 529 -16.27 -2.79 -3.60
N GLY A 530 -16.07 -3.75 -2.71
CA GLY A 530 -14.98 -3.72 -1.75
C GLY A 530 -14.94 -2.42 -0.94
N ALA A 531 -13.81 -1.71 -0.97
CA ALA A 531 -13.63 -0.44 -0.28
C ALA A 531 -14.33 0.75 -0.96
N HIS A 532 -14.72 0.62 -2.23
CA HIS A 532 -15.45 1.65 -2.96
C HIS A 532 -16.95 1.54 -2.67
N TYR A 533 -17.51 2.55 -1.99
CA TYR A 533 -18.92 2.57 -1.63
C TYR A 533 -19.59 3.90 -2.01
N LYS A 534 -20.66 3.80 -2.78
CA LYS A 534 -21.54 4.91 -3.19
C LYS A 534 -22.98 4.62 -2.77
N PRO A 535 -23.60 5.43 -1.87
CA PRO A 535 -25.00 5.26 -1.52
C PRO A 535 -25.96 5.39 -2.71
N GLU A 536 -25.58 6.17 -3.72
CA GLU A 536 -26.34 6.35 -4.98
C GLU A 536 -26.35 5.06 -5.82
N PHE A 537 -25.35 4.18 -5.67
CA PHE A 537 -25.16 2.91 -6.37
C PHE A 537 -24.73 1.81 -5.38
N PRO A 538 -25.61 1.37 -4.47
CA PRO A 538 -25.22 0.53 -3.33
C PRO A 538 -24.88 -0.91 -3.69
N GLU A 539 -25.26 -1.37 -4.90
CA GLU A 539 -25.07 -2.75 -5.34
C GLU A 539 -23.82 -2.88 -6.23
N ARG A 540 -23.21 -4.06 -6.17
CA ARG A 540 -22.14 -4.46 -7.09
C ARG A 540 -22.74 -4.78 -8.47
N ASN A 541 -22.11 -4.32 -9.52
CA ASN A 541 -22.53 -4.51 -10.90
C ASN A 541 -21.41 -5.20 -11.71
N ASP A 542 -21.45 -6.54 -11.80
CA ASP A 542 -20.44 -7.31 -12.52
C ASP A 542 -20.53 -7.16 -14.05
N GLU A 543 -21.72 -6.88 -14.59
CA GLU A 543 -21.92 -6.73 -16.02
C GLU A 543 -21.17 -5.51 -16.59
N GLU A 544 -21.19 -4.40 -15.87
CA GLU A 544 -20.57 -3.14 -16.30
C GLU A 544 -19.19 -2.93 -15.68
N TRP A 545 -19.00 -3.31 -14.40
CA TRP A 545 -17.87 -2.85 -13.58
C TRP A 545 -16.92 -3.96 -13.10
N LEU A 546 -17.07 -5.21 -13.53
CA LEU A 546 -16.04 -6.23 -13.28
C LEU A 546 -14.83 -5.98 -14.20
N LYS A 547 -14.21 -4.82 -14.04
CA LYS A 547 -13.16 -4.30 -14.89
C LYS A 547 -12.09 -3.57 -14.07
N THR A 548 -10.85 -3.72 -14.48
CA THR A 548 -9.74 -2.89 -14.02
C THR A 548 -9.88 -1.49 -14.62
N THR A 549 -9.91 -0.46 -13.79
CA THR A 549 -9.84 0.94 -14.22
C THR A 549 -8.41 1.26 -14.58
N MET A 550 -8.19 1.84 -15.75
CA MET A 550 -6.87 2.22 -16.26
C MET A 550 -6.87 3.70 -16.60
N ALA A 551 -6.05 4.49 -15.90
CA ALA A 551 -5.92 5.93 -16.11
C ALA A 551 -4.63 6.27 -16.86
N SER A 552 -4.74 7.10 -17.89
CA SER A 552 -3.62 7.66 -18.65
C SER A 552 -3.54 9.17 -18.46
N PHE A 553 -2.32 9.68 -18.31
CA PHE A 553 -2.06 11.12 -18.14
C PHE A 553 -2.27 11.88 -19.46
N GLN A 554 -3.00 12.99 -19.40
CA GLN A 554 -3.29 13.85 -20.56
C GLN A 554 -2.71 15.27 -20.42
N GLY A 555 -2.15 15.57 -19.25
CA GLY A 555 -1.68 16.89 -18.85
C GLY A 555 -2.15 17.21 -17.45
N ALA A 556 -1.41 18.05 -16.73
CA ALA A 556 -1.66 18.29 -15.31
C ALA A 556 -3.05 18.86 -15.02
N PHE A 557 -3.53 19.80 -15.84
CA PHE A 557 -4.86 20.43 -15.70
C PHE A 557 -5.96 19.73 -16.52
N GLU A 558 -5.59 18.81 -17.40
CA GLU A 558 -6.53 18.00 -18.16
C GLU A 558 -7.12 16.88 -17.29
N LYS A 559 -8.32 16.39 -17.63
CA LYS A 559 -8.87 15.21 -16.96
C LYS A 559 -8.09 13.97 -17.39
N PRO A 560 -7.76 13.06 -16.45
CA PRO A 560 -7.22 11.75 -16.82
C PRO A 560 -8.15 11.04 -17.82
N GLN A 561 -7.58 10.36 -18.79
CA GLN A 561 -8.34 9.48 -19.67
C GLN A 561 -8.47 8.11 -19.04
N PHE A 562 -9.68 7.55 -19.02
CA PHE A 562 -9.95 6.24 -18.45
C PHE A 562 -10.31 5.23 -19.52
N THR A 563 -9.71 4.05 -19.42
CA THR A 563 -10.08 2.84 -20.13
C THR A 563 -10.32 1.70 -19.13
N TYR A 564 -10.92 0.61 -19.57
CA TYR A 564 -11.35 -0.47 -18.68
C TYR A 564 -11.01 -1.81 -19.32
N ASP A 565 -10.24 -2.65 -18.59
CA ASP A 565 -9.90 -4.01 -18.99
C ASP A 565 -10.72 -5.03 -18.21
N ASP A 566 -11.13 -6.10 -18.87
CA ASP A 566 -11.83 -7.20 -18.23
C ASP A 566 -10.94 -7.90 -17.21
N VAL A 567 -11.49 -8.23 -16.05
CA VAL A 567 -10.77 -8.99 -15.02
C VAL A 567 -10.77 -10.47 -15.37
N ASP A 568 -9.60 -11.12 -15.28
CA ASP A 568 -9.46 -12.56 -15.47
C ASP A 568 -10.06 -13.33 -14.27
N VAL A 569 -11.28 -13.85 -14.46
CA VAL A 569 -12.01 -14.67 -13.49
C VAL A 569 -12.10 -16.14 -13.93
N SER A 570 -11.11 -16.62 -14.66
CA SER A 570 -11.11 -17.95 -15.29
C SER A 570 -11.06 -19.13 -14.31
N LEU A 571 -10.65 -18.93 -13.05
CA LEU A 571 -10.47 -20.02 -12.08
C LEU A 571 -11.71 -20.26 -11.22
N ILE A 572 -12.36 -19.22 -10.74
CA ILE A 572 -13.62 -19.30 -9.99
C ILE A 572 -14.57 -18.19 -10.43
N PRO A 573 -15.85 -18.51 -10.70
CA PRO A 573 -16.82 -17.51 -11.12
C PRO A 573 -17.13 -16.53 -9.99
N PRO A 574 -17.39 -15.25 -10.31
CA PRO A 574 -17.88 -14.29 -9.33
C PRO A 574 -19.16 -14.76 -8.65
N ARG A 575 -19.21 -14.59 -7.33
CA ARG A 575 -20.40 -14.86 -6.52
C ARG A 575 -20.72 -13.69 -5.61
N LYS A 576 -21.97 -13.58 -5.16
CA LYS A 576 -22.37 -12.50 -4.24
C LYS A 576 -21.56 -12.61 -2.95
N ARG A 577 -21.00 -11.48 -2.54
CA ARG A 577 -20.25 -11.35 -1.30
C ARG A 577 -21.22 -11.15 -0.14
N ASP A 578 -21.36 -12.15 0.74
CA ASP A 578 -22.24 -12.12 1.90
C ASP A 578 -21.54 -12.70 3.13
N TYR A 579 -21.40 -11.89 4.17
CA TYR A 579 -20.83 -12.25 5.46
C TYR A 579 -21.89 -12.32 6.57
N THR A 580 -23.18 -12.06 6.24
CA THR A 580 -24.32 -12.10 7.18
C THR A 580 -24.92 -13.50 7.31
N SER A 581 -24.78 -14.34 6.27
CA SER A 581 -25.34 -15.68 6.26
C SER A 581 -24.59 -16.59 7.21
N LYS A 582 -25.31 -17.35 8.07
CA LYS A 582 -24.71 -18.49 8.76
C LYS A 582 -24.26 -19.48 7.70
N SER A 583 -22.97 -19.79 7.65
CA SER A 583 -22.46 -20.81 6.77
C SER A 583 -23.22 -22.09 7.06
N LYS A 584 -24.11 -22.49 6.13
CA LYS A 584 -24.57 -23.86 6.11
C LYS A 584 -23.30 -24.67 5.82
N GLY A 585 -22.73 -25.26 6.87
CA GLY A 585 -21.51 -26.02 6.79
C GLY A 585 -21.52 -26.89 5.54
N GLY A 586 -20.66 -26.54 4.61
CA GLY A 586 -20.40 -27.36 3.44
C GLY A 586 -19.82 -28.69 3.89
N LYS A 587 -20.69 -29.60 4.26
CA LYS A 587 -20.41 -31.03 4.11
C LYS A 587 -20.46 -31.29 2.60
N LYS A 588 -19.30 -31.28 1.96
CA LYS A 588 -18.91 -32.28 0.95
C LYS A 588 -17.47 -32.06 0.55
#